data_25025b77e91a12297c1fb9d20ca9fb2b
#
_entry.id   25025b77e91a12297c1fb9d20ca9fb2b
#
_cell.length_a   1.000
_cell.length_b   1.000
_cell.length_c   1.000
_cell.angle_alpha   90.00
_cell.angle_beta   90.00
_cell.angle_gamma   90.00
#
_symmetry.space_group_name_H-M   'P 1'
#
loop_
_entity.id
_entity.type
_entity.pdbx_description
1 polymer ?
#
loop_
_entity_poly.entity_id
_entity_poly.type
_entity_poly.pdbx_seq_one_letter_code
_entity_poly.pdbx_strand_id
1 'polypeptide(L)'
;MKKIVIPAFACLLSGCLLGDRVSFLPAQTEVSDGKLCISVDEETVPVPEKILRVSVWSYEAQNDIFAENMVASALMLDARRCTPALNDFHFSPGKRYSVTVDTTSHRYITREFSVVNTREGIAVRGNN
;
A
#
# COMPACT_ATOMS: atom_id res chain seq x y z
N MET A 1 21.58 -44.78 -35.98
CA MET A 1 21.10 -44.46 -35.40
C MET A 1 21.15 -43.37 -34.74
N LYS A 2 20.53 -42.65 -34.56
CA LYS A 2 20.47 -41.58 -34.06
C LYS A 2 19.84 -41.44 -32.92
N LYS A 3 20.14 -40.81 -31.97
CA LYS A 3 19.57 -40.70 -30.90
C LYS A 3 19.12 -39.48 -30.70
N ILE A 4 18.11 -39.22 -30.25
CA ILE A 4 17.52 -38.02 -30.08
C ILE A 4 17.47 -37.68 -28.73
N VAL A 5 18.04 -36.69 -28.34
CA VAL A 5 18.02 -36.30 -27.02
C VAL A 5 17.06 -35.26 -26.78
N ILE A 6 16.21 -35.48 -25.94
CA ILE A 6 15.19 -34.52 -25.68
C ILE A 6 15.51 -33.79 -24.44
N PRO A 7 15.73 -32.57 -24.47
CA PRO A 7 16.04 -31.82 -23.28
C PRO A 7 14.82 -31.58 -22.47
N ALA A 8 14.96 -31.70 -21.26
CA ALA A 8 13.86 -31.47 -20.36
C ALA A 8 13.89 -30.09 -19.79
N PHE A 9 14.15 -29.14 -20.61
CA PHE A 9 14.21 -27.81 -20.10
C PHE A 9 12.91 -27.22 -19.71
N ALA A 10 11.85 -27.73 -20.16
CA ALA A 10 10.55 -27.13 -19.90
C ALA A 10 10.20 -27.08 -18.42
N CYS A 11 10.76 -27.98 -17.67
CA CYS A 11 10.40 -28.03 -16.27
C CYS A 11 11.04 -26.95 -15.43
N LEU A 12 12.04 -26.30 -15.94
CA LEU A 12 12.75 -25.36 -15.12
C LEU A 12 12.02 -24.04 -14.96
N LEU A 13 11.13 -23.76 -15.87
CA LEU A 13 10.47 -22.47 -15.82
C LEU A 13 9.37 -22.39 -14.80
N SER A 14 8.80 -23.51 -14.44
CA SER A 14 7.66 -23.47 -13.54
C SER A 14 8.03 -23.14 -12.11
N GLY A 15 9.25 -23.45 -11.71
CA GLY A 15 9.65 -23.18 -10.35
C GLY A 15 9.70 -21.72 -9.98
N CYS A 16 9.90 -20.87 -10.96
CA CYS A 16 10.03 -19.45 -10.66
C CYS A 16 8.71 -18.81 -10.28
N LEU A 17 7.62 -19.46 -10.60
CA LEU A 17 6.32 -18.87 -10.33
C LEU A 17 5.84 -19.12 -8.93
N LEU A 18 6.56 -19.93 -8.19
CA LEU A 18 6.15 -20.26 -6.84
C LEU A 18 6.71 -19.29 -5.81
N GLY A 19 7.26 -18.20 -6.25
CA GLY A 19 7.80 -17.23 -5.35
C GLY A 19 6.75 -16.59 -4.48
N ASP A 20 7.21 -15.85 -3.53
CA ASP A 20 6.37 -15.17 -2.59
C ASP A 20 5.50 -14.16 -3.26
N ARG A 21 4.28 -14.50 -3.47
CA ARG A 21 3.35 -13.54 -3.97
C ARG A 21 2.76 -12.81 -2.82
N VAL A 22 3.12 -11.58 -2.69
CA VAL A 22 2.47 -10.73 -1.72
C VAL A 22 1.17 -10.28 -2.35
N SER A 23 0.07 -10.58 -1.71
CA SER A 23 -1.23 -10.12 -2.17
C SER A 23 -1.38 -8.66 -1.84
N PHE A 24 -1.43 -7.83 -2.86
CA PHE A 24 -1.72 -6.42 -2.68
C PHE A 24 -3.22 -6.21 -2.76
N LEU A 25 -3.75 -5.53 -1.77
CA LEU A 25 -5.16 -5.18 -1.74
C LEU A 25 -5.29 -3.66 -1.79
N PRO A 26 -6.41 -3.14 -2.31
CA PRO A 26 -6.54 -1.70 -2.47
C PRO A 26 -6.81 -0.99 -1.16
N ALA A 27 -6.17 0.15 -1.00
CA ALA A 27 -6.52 1.11 0.04
C ALA A 27 -7.01 2.37 -0.65
N GLN A 28 -7.79 3.16 0.07
CA GLN A 28 -8.46 4.32 -0.49
C GLN A 28 -7.98 5.59 0.18
N THR A 29 -8.00 6.68 -0.56
CA THR A 29 -7.64 7.98 -0.04
C THR A 29 -8.85 8.88 -0.04
N GLU A 30 -9.06 9.60 1.06
CA GLU A 30 -10.12 10.57 1.18
C GLU A 30 -9.70 11.63 2.17
N VAL A 31 -10.48 12.67 2.32
CA VAL A 31 -10.21 13.71 3.30
C VAL A 31 -11.27 13.63 4.38
N SER A 32 -10.83 13.59 5.62
CA SER A 32 -11.69 13.56 6.77
C SER A 32 -11.20 14.60 7.76
N ASP A 33 -12.08 15.50 8.19
CA ASP A 33 -11.75 16.58 9.13
C ASP A 33 -10.57 17.42 8.68
N GLY A 34 -10.49 17.67 7.38
CA GLY A 34 -9.40 18.48 6.82
C GLY A 34 -8.07 17.77 6.73
N LYS A 35 -8.02 16.48 7.00
CA LYS A 35 -6.79 15.69 6.93
C LYS A 35 -6.93 14.51 5.99
N LEU A 36 -5.81 14.09 5.42
CA LEU A 36 -5.80 12.94 4.56
C LEU A 36 -6.11 11.67 5.37
N CYS A 37 -7.03 10.89 4.87
CA CYS A 37 -7.44 9.62 5.48
C CYS A 37 -7.15 8.48 4.53
N ILE A 38 -6.39 7.50 4.99
CA ILE A 38 -6.17 6.26 4.24
C ILE A 38 -7.04 5.21 4.90
N SER A 39 -7.90 4.58 4.12
CA SER A 39 -8.85 3.60 4.63
C SER A 39 -8.95 2.38 3.73
N VAL A 40 -9.59 1.34 4.23
CA VAL A 40 -9.82 0.11 3.48
C VAL A 40 -11.29 -0.28 3.61
N ASP A 41 -11.79 -1.05 2.66
CA ASP A 41 -13.19 -1.47 2.66
C ASP A 41 -13.46 -2.55 3.68
N GLU A 42 -14.66 -2.56 4.25
CA GLU A 42 -15.07 -3.61 5.18
C GLU A 42 -15.04 -4.99 4.54
N GLU A 43 -15.33 -5.08 3.27
CA GLU A 43 -15.29 -6.36 2.57
C GLU A 43 -13.88 -6.91 2.50
N THR A 44 -12.90 -6.02 2.44
CA THR A 44 -11.50 -6.41 2.36
C THR A 44 -10.93 -6.72 3.74
N VAL A 45 -11.37 -5.98 4.76
CA VAL A 45 -10.88 -6.15 6.13
C VAL A 45 -12.09 -6.30 7.05
N PRO A 46 -12.70 -7.49 7.08
CA PRO A 46 -13.88 -7.71 7.93
C PRO A 46 -13.53 -7.69 9.42
N VAL A 47 -12.28 -7.96 9.77
CA VAL A 47 -11.82 -7.99 11.15
C VAL A 47 -10.56 -7.13 11.22
N PRO A 48 -10.40 -6.30 12.25
CA PRO A 48 -9.19 -5.48 12.35
C PRO A 48 -7.91 -6.30 12.29
N GLU A 49 -6.88 -5.75 11.66
CA GLU A 49 -5.58 -6.40 11.48
C GLU A 49 -4.50 -5.55 12.09
N LYS A 50 -3.53 -6.20 12.71
CA LYS A 50 -2.43 -5.47 13.32
C LYS A 50 -1.54 -4.84 12.25
N ILE A 51 -1.22 -3.57 12.40
CA ILE A 51 -0.35 -2.86 11.48
C ILE A 51 1.10 -3.15 11.85
N LEU A 52 1.87 -3.60 10.87
CA LEU A 52 3.29 -3.90 11.07
C LEU A 52 4.19 -2.80 10.55
N ARG A 53 3.80 -2.15 9.46
CA ARG A 53 4.62 -1.14 8.84
C ARG A 53 3.76 -0.23 7.98
N VAL A 54 4.09 1.04 7.94
CA VAL A 54 3.45 2.01 7.05
C VAL A 54 4.55 2.74 6.30
N SER A 55 4.39 2.90 5.01
CA SER A 55 5.36 3.64 4.20
C SER A 55 4.66 4.53 3.20
N VAL A 56 5.34 5.60 2.81
CA VAL A 56 4.86 6.55 1.81
C VAL A 56 5.90 6.62 0.70
N TRP A 57 5.47 6.29 -0.50
CA TRP A 57 6.29 6.35 -1.69
C TRP A 57 6.08 7.69 -2.39
N SER A 58 7.16 8.35 -2.77
CA SER A 58 7.13 9.58 -3.55
C SER A 58 7.49 9.26 -4.99
N TYR A 59 6.62 9.64 -5.92
CA TYR A 59 6.90 9.42 -7.34
C TYR A 59 7.96 10.37 -7.85
N GLU A 60 8.07 11.57 -7.29
CA GLU A 60 9.11 12.51 -7.67
C GLU A 60 10.48 12.05 -7.21
N ALA A 61 10.58 11.55 -6.00
CA ALA A 61 11.85 11.06 -5.45
C ALA A 61 12.15 9.62 -5.83
N GLN A 62 11.14 8.88 -6.28
CA GLN A 62 11.26 7.47 -6.65
C GLN A 62 11.80 6.60 -5.52
N ASN A 63 11.35 6.87 -4.33
CA ASN A 63 11.68 6.03 -3.17
C ASN A 63 10.68 6.28 -2.06
N ASP A 64 10.77 5.47 -1.01
CA ASP A 64 9.99 5.69 0.21
C ASP A 64 10.58 6.89 0.93
N ILE A 65 9.76 7.91 1.14
CA ILE A 65 10.18 9.10 1.87
C ILE A 65 9.77 9.04 3.34
N PHE A 66 8.97 8.07 3.69
CA PHE A 66 8.55 7.83 5.06
C PHE A 66 8.33 6.34 5.21
N ALA A 67 8.86 5.75 6.25
CA ALA A 67 8.61 4.35 6.54
C ALA A 67 8.76 4.16 8.04
N GLU A 68 7.76 3.56 8.66
CA GLU A 68 7.78 3.36 10.09
C GLU A 68 7.36 1.94 10.43
N ASN A 69 8.19 1.31 11.25
CA ASN A 69 7.92 -0.04 11.73
C ASN A 69 7.00 0.05 12.93
N MET A 70 5.86 -0.60 12.85
CA MET A 70 4.83 -0.55 13.87
C MET A 70 4.69 -1.85 14.65
N VAL A 71 5.64 -2.76 14.50
CA VAL A 71 5.53 -4.09 15.11
C VAL A 71 5.34 -4.01 16.62
N ALA A 72 6.02 -3.07 17.28
CA ALA A 72 5.93 -2.92 18.72
C ALA A 72 4.71 -2.14 19.18
N SER A 73 3.93 -1.56 18.26
CA SER A 73 2.76 -0.78 18.63
C SER A 73 1.51 -1.66 18.63
N ALA A 74 0.46 -1.14 19.22
CA ALA A 74 -0.83 -1.83 19.25
C ALA A 74 -1.80 -1.28 18.21
N LEU A 75 -1.29 -0.63 17.18
CA LEU A 75 -2.15 -0.02 16.18
C LEU A 75 -2.79 -1.06 15.28
N MET A 76 -4.08 -0.88 15.02
CA MET A 76 -4.85 -1.81 14.21
C MET A 76 -5.40 -1.10 12.98
N LEU A 77 -5.43 -1.82 11.87
CA LEU A 77 -6.10 -1.37 10.67
C LEU A 77 -7.55 -1.82 10.76
N ASP A 78 -8.45 -0.85 10.78
CA ASP A 78 -9.87 -1.09 10.90
C ASP A 78 -10.56 -0.40 9.73
N ALA A 79 -11.43 -1.12 9.04
CA ALA A 79 -12.11 -0.61 7.85
C ALA A 79 -12.96 0.62 8.09
N ARG A 80 -13.29 0.89 9.34
CA ARG A 80 -14.15 2.04 9.68
C ARG A 80 -13.39 3.28 10.09
N ARG A 81 -12.07 3.22 10.08
CA ARG A 81 -11.25 4.32 10.59
C ARG A 81 -10.12 4.64 9.65
N CYS A 82 -9.65 5.85 9.74
CA CYS A 82 -8.42 6.23 9.06
C CYS A 82 -7.24 5.50 9.69
N THR A 83 -6.26 5.15 8.86
CA THR A 83 -5.04 4.54 9.35
C THR A 83 -4.31 5.51 10.27
N PRO A 84 -4.11 5.17 11.54
CA PRO A 84 -3.60 6.15 12.51
C PRO A 84 -2.13 6.50 12.33
N ALA A 85 -1.37 5.65 11.69
CA ALA A 85 0.08 5.81 11.63
C ALA A 85 0.55 6.98 10.77
N LEU A 86 -0.34 7.61 10.02
CA LEU A 86 0.03 8.72 9.15
C LEU A 86 -0.27 10.09 9.74
N ASN A 87 -0.68 10.14 10.99
CA ASN A 87 -1.06 11.41 11.60
C ASN A 87 0.09 12.42 11.63
N ASP A 88 1.32 11.93 11.71
CA ASP A 88 2.48 12.80 11.81
C ASP A 88 3.17 13.07 10.48
N PHE A 89 2.70 12.46 9.41
CA PHE A 89 3.30 12.69 8.11
C PHE A 89 2.63 13.84 7.39
N HIS A 90 3.45 14.73 6.83
CA HIS A 90 2.95 15.91 6.12
C HIS A 90 3.13 15.74 4.62
N PHE A 91 2.03 15.67 3.89
CA PHE A 91 2.04 15.54 2.44
C PHE A 91 2.20 16.92 1.79
N SER A 92 3.17 17.06 0.91
CA SER A 92 3.40 18.32 0.20
C SER A 92 2.40 18.46 -0.95
N PRO A 93 1.72 19.61 -1.06
CA PRO A 93 0.75 19.81 -2.13
C PRO A 93 1.38 19.70 -3.51
N GLY A 94 0.66 19.10 -4.44
CA GLY A 94 1.08 18.98 -5.82
C GLY A 94 2.01 17.83 -6.14
N LYS A 95 2.52 17.16 -5.12
CA LYS A 95 3.38 15.99 -5.33
C LYS A 95 2.56 14.73 -5.33
N ARG A 96 3.08 13.69 -5.98
CA ARG A 96 2.37 12.43 -6.13
C ARG A 96 2.92 11.38 -5.17
N TYR A 97 2.03 10.64 -4.56
CA TYR A 97 2.38 9.65 -3.54
C TYR A 97 1.57 8.39 -3.70
N SER A 98 2.05 7.32 -3.10
CA SER A 98 1.22 6.18 -2.74
C SER A 98 1.59 5.74 -1.33
N VAL A 99 0.64 5.15 -0.64
CA VAL A 99 0.85 4.69 0.75
C VAL A 99 0.66 3.19 0.79
N THR A 100 1.54 2.52 1.50
CA THR A 100 1.47 1.09 1.72
C THR A 100 1.33 0.82 3.22
N VAL A 101 0.38 -0.03 3.56
CA VAL A 101 0.16 -0.46 4.94
C VAL A 101 0.33 -1.97 4.97
N ASP A 102 1.32 -2.45 5.69
CA ASP A 102 1.55 -3.88 5.87
C ASP A 102 0.94 -4.32 7.18
N THR A 103 0.14 -5.38 7.14
CA THR A 103 -0.45 -5.96 8.34
C THR A 103 0.02 -7.39 8.50
N THR A 104 -0.45 -8.05 9.54
CA THR A 104 -0.13 -9.45 9.75
C THR A 104 -0.66 -10.36 8.66
N SER A 105 -1.65 -9.92 7.92
CA SER A 105 -2.33 -10.75 6.94
C SER A 105 -2.12 -10.33 5.50
N HIS A 106 -2.01 -9.04 5.25
CA HIS A 106 -2.01 -8.52 3.88
C HIS A 106 -1.14 -7.28 3.75
N ARG A 107 -1.02 -6.82 2.51
CA ARG A 107 -0.39 -5.54 2.20
C ARG A 107 -1.40 -4.71 1.43
N TYR A 108 -1.71 -3.54 1.94
CA TYR A 108 -2.66 -2.62 1.33
C TYR A 108 -1.92 -1.46 0.69
N ILE A 109 -2.29 -1.10 -0.52
CA ILE A 109 -1.62 -0.03 -1.24
C ILE A 109 -2.65 0.88 -1.90
N THR A 110 -2.42 2.19 -1.81
CA THR A 110 -3.26 3.15 -2.50
C THR A 110 -2.80 3.30 -3.94
N ARG A 111 -3.68 3.81 -4.79
CA ARG A 111 -3.27 4.28 -6.10
C ARG A 111 -2.50 5.58 -5.94
N GLU A 112 -1.86 6.00 -7.00
CA GLU A 112 -1.19 7.29 -7.02
C GLU A 112 -2.19 8.40 -6.70
N PHE A 113 -1.82 9.31 -5.83
CA PHE A 113 -2.65 10.45 -5.49
C PHE A 113 -1.78 11.67 -5.21
N SER A 114 -2.40 12.84 -5.23
CA SER A 114 -1.76 14.07 -4.80
C SER A 114 -2.72 14.84 -3.89
N VAL A 115 -2.14 15.72 -3.09
CA VAL A 115 -2.90 16.57 -2.18
C VAL A 115 -2.84 17.98 -2.73
N VAL A 116 -3.96 18.67 -2.75
CA VAL A 116 -4.02 20.06 -3.19
C VAL A 116 -4.65 20.91 -2.09
N ASN A 117 -4.24 22.17 -2.01
CA ASN A 117 -4.83 23.09 -1.05
C ASN A 117 -6.06 23.73 -1.67
N THR A 118 -7.13 23.82 -0.89
CA THR A 118 -8.36 24.47 -1.30
C THR A 118 -8.74 25.48 -0.24
N ARG A 119 -9.80 26.24 -0.50
CA ARG A 119 -10.29 27.21 0.49
C ARG A 119 -10.78 26.53 1.76
N GLU A 120 -11.24 25.29 1.64
CA GLU A 120 -11.80 24.56 2.79
C GLU A 120 -10.80 23.65 3.46
N GLY A 121 -9.53 23.70 3.03
CA GLY A 121 -8.51 22.83 3.56
C GLY A 121 -7.80 22.11 2.45
N ILE A 122 -7.69 20.78 2.54
CA ILE A 122 -7.02 20.00 1.51
C ILE A 122 -8.02 19.15 0.76
N ALA A 123 -7.67 18.80 -0.46
CA ALA A 123 -8.42 17.85 -1.26
C ALA A 123 -7.45 16.84 -1.86
N VAL A 124 -7.96 15.65 -2.16
CA VAL A 124 -7.17 14.59 -2.76
C VAL A 124 -7.54 14.44 -4.23
N ARG A 125 -6.53 14.36 -5.08
CA ARG A 125 -6.71 14.02 -6.48
C ARG A 125 -6.02 12.70 -6.70
N GLY A 126 -6.73 11.74 -7.25
CA GLY A 126 -6.16 10.44 -7.52
C GLY A 126 -6.59 9.93 -8.87
N ASN A 127 -5.85 8.94 -9.34
CA ASN A 127 -6.23 8.23 -10.54
C ASN A 127 -7.12 7.08 -10.14
N ASN A 128 -8.37 7.34 -10.07
CA ASN A 128 -9.31 6.26 -9.76
C ASN A 128 -9.83 5.62 -11.01
#